data_723e96c9ac09c8e147a6157711bc00c1
#
_entry.id   723e96c9ac09c8e147a6157711bc00c1
#
_cell.length_a   1.000
_cell.length_b   1.000
_cell.length_c   1.000
_cell.angle_alpha   90.00
_cell.angle_beta   90.00
_cell.angle_gamma   90.00
#
_symmetry.space_group_name_H-M   'P 1'
#
loop_
_entity.id
_entity.type
_entity.pdbx_description
1 polymer ?
#
loop_
_entity_poly.entity_id
_entity_poly.type
_entity_poly.pdbx_seq_one_letter_code
_entity_poly.pdbx_strand_id
1 'polypeptide(L)'
;MGRHYGGQRVLGRPLAVLLACLGWAALWVTAEHHVAHATESAVACTNPASGAQWQIRIDYERSTVDSYPASITEAKISWHDASDGGNYSLDRKSGNLTVVIASSTGGYFLFDRCKLEN
;
A
#
# COMPACT_ATOMS: atom_id res chain seq x y z
N MET A 1 20.36 30.67 -43.98
CA MET A 1 20.02 30.11 -43.48
C MET A 1 19.98 29.31 -43.09
N GLY A 2 20.36 29.54 -43.45
CA GLY A 2 19.77 28.72 -43.18
C GLY A 2 19.92 27.82 -42.64
N ARG A 3 19.86 27.82 -42.75
CA ARG A 3 19.48 26.99 -42.29
C ARG A 3 19.39 26.09 -41.87
N HIS A 4 19.56 26.45 -42.33
CA HIS A 4 19.04 25.58 -41.89
C HIS A 4 19.04 24.66 -41.86
N TYR A 5 19.19 25.09 -42.38
CA TYR A 5 18.70 24.15 -42.38
C TYR A 5 18.77 23.23 -42.47
N GLY A 6 19.26 23.99 -43.10
CA GLY A 6 18.71 23.07 -43.36
C GLY A 6 18.82 22.11 -43.10
N GLY A 7 19.12 22.43 -43.56
CA GLY A 7 18.62 21.54 -43.56
C GLY A 7 18.77 20.68 -43.12
N GLN A 8 18.56 20.58 -43.14
CA GLN A 8 18.09 19.78 -42.83
C GLN A 8 17.96 18.92 -42.54
N ARG A 9 18.13 19.23 -43.21
CA ARG A 9 17.51 18.38 -42.94
C ARG A 9 17.38 17.44 -42.78
N VAL A 10 17.66 17.71 -43.14
CA VAL A 10 17.02 16.77 -42.93
C VAL A 10 16.98 15.92 -42.71
N LEU A 11 17.16 16.03 -43.21
CA LEU A 11 16.69 15.11 -43.00
C LEU A 11 16.66 14.17 -42.77
N GLY A 12 16.69 14.23 -42.97
CA GLY A 12 16.29 13.27 -42.75
C GLY A 12 16.42 12.48 -42.35
N ARG A 13 16.33 12.44 -42.48
CA ARG A 13 16.05 11.60 -41.86
C ARG A 13 15.89 10.90 -41.41
N PRO A 14 15.85 10.99 -41.65
CA PRO A 14 15.42 10.12 -41.20
C PRO A 14 15.09 9.69 -40.39
N LEU A 15 15.05 9.63 -40.23
CA LEU A 15 14.54 9.19 -39.51
C LEU A 15 14.05 8.30 -39.09
N ALA A 16 13.88 8.38 -39.24
CA ALA A 16 12.94 7.46 -39.24
C ALA A 16 13.22 6.34 -38.52
N VAL A 17 14.01 6.05 -38.65
CA VAL A 17 14.34 5.04 -38.05
C VAL A 17 14.03 4.84 -36.77
N LEU A 18 14.37 5.53 -36.12
CA LEU A 18 14.15 5.33 -34.89
C LEU A 18 12.99 4.98 -34.43
N LEU A 19 12.20 5.30 -34.85
CA LEU A 19 10.99 5.10 -34.43
C LEU A 19 10.73 3.82 -34.08
N ALA A 20 11.09 3.06 -34.61
CA ALA A 20 10.67 1.77 -34.41
C ALA A 20 10.94 1.29 -33.08
N CYS A 21 11.91 1.60 -32.55
CA CYS A 21 12.18 1.00 -31.40
C CYS A 21 11.60 1.55 -30.22
N LEU A 22 10.86 2.40 -30.25
CA LEU A 22 10.36 2.91 -29.15
C LEU A 22 9.32 2.30 -28.47
N GLY A 23 8.36 1.96 -28.97
CA GLY A 23 7.18 1.51 -28.34
C GLY A 23 7.32 0.37 -27.43
N TRP A 24 8.10 -0.55 -27.69
CA TRP A 24 8.06 -1.73 -26.91
C TRP A 24 8.69 -1.56 -25.58
N ALA A 25 9.50 -0.68 -25.42
CA ALA A 25 10.16 -0.58 -24.18
C ALA A 25 9.27 -0.29 -23.03
N ALA A 26 8.27 0.43 -23.20
CA ALA A 26 7.49 0.85 -22.09
C ALA A 26 6.49 -0.14 -21.60
N LEU A 27 6.16 -1.08 -22.37
CA LEU A 27 5.15 -1.96 -21.99
C LEU A 27 5.37 -2.85 -20.82
N TRP A 28 6.44 -3.47 -20.74
CA TRP A 28 6.59 -4.41 -19.68
C TRP A 28 6.82 -3.78 -18.34
N VAL A 29 7.16 -2.57 -18.30
CA VAL A 29 7.39 -1.93 -17.03
C VAL A 29 6.12 -1.83 -16.21
N THR A 30 5.02 -1.58 -16.85
CA THR A 30 3.81 -1.42 -16.11
C THR A 30 3.31 -2.67 -15.48
N ALA A 31 3.62 -3.79 -16.02
CA ALA A 31 3.12 -5.02 -15.47
C ALA A 31 3.62 -5.28 -14.08
N GLU A 32 4.80 -4.87 -13.79
CA GLU A 32 5.35 -5.13 -12.48
C GLU A 32 4.68 -4.35 -11.39
N HIS A 33 4.22 -3.18 -11.68
CA HIS A 33 3.57 -2.38 -10.68
C HIS A 33 2.26 -2.99 -10.22
N HIS A 34 1.55 -3.64 -11.09
CA HIS A 34 0.30 -4.26 -10.72
C HIS A 34 0.51 -5.40 -9.75
N VAL A 35 1.54 -6.15 -9.93
CA VAL A 35 1.82 -7.26 -9.05
C VAL A 35 2.13 -6.77 -7.65
N ALA A 36 2.89 -5.72 -7.53
CA ALA A 36 3.25 -5.20 -6.22
C ALA A 36 2.05 -4.75 -5.42
N HIS A 37 1.04 -4.22 -6.07
CA HIS A 37 -0.13 -3.73 -5.37
C HIS A 37 -1.06 -4.85 -4.93
N ALA A 38 -0.97 -6.01 -5.55
CA ALA A 38 -1.89 -7.09 -5.27
C ALA A 38 -1.72 -7.69 -3.89
N THR A 39 -0.58 -7.47 -3.24
CA THR A 39 -0.33 -8.06 -1.94
C THR A 39 -0.65 -7.13 -0.77
N GLU A 40 -1.03 -5.90 -1.04
CA GLU A 40 -1.37 -4.94 -0.01
C GLU A 40 -2.85 -4.65 0.02
N SER A 41 -3.38 -4.44 1.20
CA SER A 41 -4.78 -4.14 1.41
C SER A 41 -4.92 -2.96 2.36
N ALA A 42 -5.73 -1.99 1.98
CA ALA A 42 -6.04 -0.87 2.86
C ALA A 42 -7.39 -1.14 3.50
N VAL A 43 -7.43 -1.15 4.82
CA VAL A 43 -8.62 -1.49 5.58
C VAL A 43 -9.05 -0.29 6.39
N ALA A 44 -10.30 0.12 6.23
CA ALA A 44 -10.84 1.27 6.96
C ALA A 44 -11.32 0.82 8.33
N CYS A 45 -10.93 1.56 9.36
CA CYS A 45 -11.30 1.27 10.73
C CYS A 45 -11.95 2.49 11.36
N THR A 46 -12.84 2.25 12.33
CA THR A 46 -13.59 3.29 13.01
C THR A 46 -13.66 2.95 14.49
N ASN A 47 -13.52 3.96 15.33
CA ASN A 47 -13.81 3.81 16.75
C ASN A 47 -15.25 4.24 16.99
N PRO A 48 -16.16 3.31 17.32
CA PRO A 48 -17.58 3.67 17.47
C PRO A 48 -17.85 4.65 18.58
N ALA A 49 -17.02 4.66 19.61
CA ALA A 49 -17.25 5.55 20.74
C ALA A 49 -16.90 7.00 20.40
N SER A 50 -15.85 7.22 19.66
CA SER A 50 -15.38 8.57 19.35
C SER A 50 -15.75 9.02 17.96
N GLY A 51 -16.04 8.09 17.05
CA GLY A 51 -16.23 8.40 15.65
C GLY A 51 -14.96 8.57 14.86
N ALA A 52 -13.80 8.38 15.48
CA ALA A 52 -12.53 8.51 14.78
C ALA A 52 -12.42 7.45 13.70
N GLN A 53 -11.82 7.83 12.59
CA GLN A 53 -11.66 6.93 11.45
C GLN A 53 -10.22 6.96 10.99
N TRP A 54 -9.73 5.80 10.54
CA TRP A 54 -8.39 5.73 9.99
C TRP A 54 -8.30 4.50 9.09
N GLN A 55 -7.14 4.31 8.47
CA GLN A 55 -6.88 3.13 7.67
C GLN A 55 -5.64 2.44 8.15
N ILE A 56 -5.64 1.12 8.04
CA ILE A 56 -4.43 0.34 8.24
C ILE A 56 -4.07 -0.30 6.91
N ARG A 57 -2.78 -0.55 6.72
CA ARG A 57 -2.26 -1.09 5.48
C ARG A 57 -1.64 -2.44 5.78
N ILE A 58 -2.23 -3.49 5.24
CA ILE A 58 -1.78 -4.85 5.50
C ILE A 58 -1.01 -5.35 4.29
N ASP A 59 0.22 -5.78 4.51
CA ASP A 59 1.05 -6.39 3.49
C ASP A 59 1.13 -7.87 3.80
N TYR A 60 0.40 -8.67 3.04
CA TYR A 60 0.32 -10.10 3.31
C TYR A 60 1.60 -10.83 2.94
N GLU A 61 2.33 -10.32 1.99
CA GLU A 61 3.55 -10.96 1.58
C GLU A 61 4.66 -10.76 2.60
N ARG A 62 4.75 -9.58 3.17
CA ARG A 62 5.76 -9.27 4.14
C ARG A 62 5.31 -9.52 5.57
N SER A 63 4.05 -9.82 5.76
CA SER A 63 3.44 -9.98 7.08
C SER A 63 3.65 -8.75 7.94
N THR A 64 3.21 -7.61 7.43
CA THR A 64 3.29 -6.36 8.17
C THR A 64 1.96 -5.64 8.15
N VAL A 65 1.73 -4.81 9.17
CA VAL A 65 0.63 -3.85 9.21
C VAL A 65 1.25 -2.50 9.48
N ASP A 66 1.01 -1.54 8.59
CA ASP A 66 1.61 -0.20 8.66
C ASP A 66 3.11 -0.27 8.87
N SER A 67 3.75 -1.24 8.21
CA SER A 67 5.18 -1.50 8.27
C SER A 67 5.66 -2.16 9.56
N TYR A 68 4.78 -2.43 10.52
CA TYR A 68 5.15 -3.15 11.72
C TYR A 68 5.01 -4.64 11.50
N PRO A 69 5.91 -5.46 12.03
CA PRO A 69 5.78 -6.91 11.89
C PRO A 69 4.45 -7.39 12.48
N ALA A 70 3.82 -8.31 11.81
CA ALA A 70 2.52 -8.80 12.22
C ALA A 70 2.47 -10.31 12.15
N SER A 71 1.59 -10.88 12.97
CA SER A 71 1.25 -12.30 12.89
C SER A 71 -0.06 -12.41 12.15
N ILE A 72 -0.06 -13.06 11.00
CA ILE A 72 -1.25 -13.16 10.16
C ILE A 72 -1.65 -14.62 10.06
N THR A 73 -2.86 -14.92 10.55
CA THR A 73 -3.46 -16.24 10.40
C THR A 73 -4.79 -16.07 9.69
N GLU A 74 -5.46 -17.16 9.42
CA GLU A 74 -6.78 -17.09 8.80
C GLU A 74 -7.80 -16.40 9.69
N ALA A 75 -7.64 -16.51 10.98
CA ALA A 75 -8.62 -15.99 11.92
C ALA A 75 -8.29 -14.59 12.39
N LYS A 76 -7.03 -14.24 12.43
CA LYS A 76 -6.64 -13.06 13.16
C LYS A 76 -5.35 -12.44 12.62
N ILE A 77 -5.26 -11.11 12.70
CA ILE A 77 -4.03 -10.38 12.42
C ILE A 77 -3.67 -9.60 13.66
N SER A 78 -2.45 -9.77 14.17
CA SER A 78 -2.04 -9.04 15.36
C SER A 78 -0.67 -8.43 15.18
N TRP A 79 -0.48 -7.26 15.78
CA TRP A 79 0.78 -6.53 15.66
C TRP A 79 0.92 -5.58 16.86
N HIS A 80 2.13 -5.09 17.02
CA HIS A 80 2.45 -4.09 18.03
C HIS A 80 2.85 -2.82 17.31
N ASP A 81 2.17 -1.72 17.66
CA ASP A 81 2.46 -0.42 17.08
C ASP A 81 3.39 0.31 18.04
N ALA A 82 4.63 0.45 17.65
CA ALA A 82 5.63 1.07 18.54
C ALA A 82 5.37 2.56 18.75
N SER A 83 4.62 3.20 17.88
CA SER A 83 4.40 4.63 18.03
C SER A 83 3.43 4.96 19.16
N ASP A 84 2.48 4.09 19.46
CA ASP A 84 1.53 4.33 20.54
C ASP A 84 1.63 3.28 21.64
N GLY A 85 2.46 2.25 21.45
CA GLY A 85 2.62 1.18 22.41
C GLY A 85 1.47 0.19 22.43
N GLY A 86 0.58 0.25 21.46
CA GLY A 86 -0.59 -0.60 21.43
C GLY A 86 -0.34 -1.97 20.86
N ASN A 87 -1.00 -2.96 21.42
CA ASN A 87 -1.04 -4.29 20.87
C ASN A 87 -2.39 -4.47 20.22
N TYR A 88 -2.37 -4.67 18.90
CA TYR A 88 -3.57 -4.69 18.08
C TYR A 88 -3.90 -6.13 17.69
N SER A 89 -5.19 -6.44 17.71
CA SER A 89 -5.67 -7.76 17.31
C SER A 89 -6.94 -7.59 16.50
N LEU A 90 -6.87 -7.92 15.22
CA LEU A 90 -7.98 -7.82 14.29
C LEU A 90 -8.57 -9.19 14.03
N ASP A 91 -9.85 -9.34 14.35
CA ASP A 91 -10.58 -10.57 14.07
C ASP A 91 -11.00 -10.52 12.59
N ARG A 92 -10.53 -11.47 11.81
CA ARG A 92 -10.74 -11.45 10.36
C ARG A 92 -12.14 -11.87 9.94
N LYS A 93 -12.91 -12.44 10.85
CA LYS A 93 -14.28 -12.79 10.53
C LYS A 93 -15.23 -11.66 10.84
N SER A 94 -15.08 -11.03 11.99
CA SER A 94 -16.01 -10.02 12.42
C SER A 94 -15.61 -8.61 12.05
N GLY A 95 -14.31 -8.38 11.83
CA GLY A 95 -13.80 -7.03 11.66
C GLY A 95 -13.57 -6.30 12.96
N ASN A 96 -13.74 -6.96 14.09
CA ASN A 96 -13.50 -6.33 15.38
C ASN A 96 -12.01 -6.17 15.62
N LEU A 97 -11.62 -4.99 16.03
CA LEU A 97 -10.22 -4.70 16.32
C LEU A 97 -10.12 -4.34 17.79
N THR A 98 -9.31 -5.09 18.52
CA THR A 98 -9.06 -4.82 19.93
C THR A 98 -7.67 -4.25 20.07
N VAL A 99 -7.54 -3.17 20.81
CA VAL A 99 -6.25 -2.53 21.06
C VAL A 99 -6.03 -2.49 22.55
N VAL A 100 -4.89 -3.00 22.98
CA VAL A 100 -4.50 -3.01 24.38
C VAL A 100 -3.32 -2.06 24.53
N ILE A 101 -3.50 -0.99 25.29
CA ILE A 101 -2.44 -0.03 25.57
C ILE A 101 -2.04 -0.21 27.00
N ALA A 102 -0.82 -0.70 27.22
CA ALA A 102 -0.31 -0.90 28.56
C ALA A 102 0.45 0.33 29.00
N SER A 103 0.36 0.69 30.27
CA SER A 103 1.13 1.80 30.79
C SER A 103 1.50 1.50 32.24
N SER A 104 2.42 2.28 32.76
CA SER A 104 2.87 2.10 34.14
C SER A 104 1.78 2.39 35.17
N THR A 105 0.74 3.10 34.76
CA THR A 105 -0.35 3.43 35.66
C THR A 105 -1.57 2.56 35.40
N GLY A 106 -1.40 1.46 34.67
CA GLY A 106 -2.50 0.59 34.30
C GLY A 106 -2.48 0.39 32.82
N GLY A 107 -3.53 0.63 32.17
CA GLY A 107 -3.67 0.49 30.74
C GLY A 107 -5.12 0.56 30.40
N TYR A 108 -5.43 0.44 29.14
CA TYR A 108 -6.83 0.48 28.73
C TYR A 108 -7.00 -0.27 27.43
N PHE A 109 -8.25 -0.60 27.15
CA PHE A 109 -8.63 -1.26 25.93
C PHE A 109 -9.39 -0.31 25.05
N LEU A 110 -9.18 -0.44 23.75
CA LEU A 110 -10.02 0.23 22.76
C LEU A 110 -10.65 -0.84 21.90
N PHE A 111 -11.91 -0.62 21.56
CA PHE A 111 -12.66 -1.53 20.72
C PHE A 111 -13.07 -0.79 19.46
N ASP A 112 -12.57 -1.24 18.34
CA ASP A 112 -12.78 -0.59 17.07
C ASP A 112 -13.40 -1.56 16.08
N ARG A 113 -13.80 -1.03 14.96
CA ARG A 113 -14.40 -1.84 13.90
C ARG A 113 -13.70 -1.55 12.62
N CYS A 114 -13.34 -2.60 11.89
CA CYS A 114 -12.70 -2.45 10.61
C CYS A 114 -13.56 -3.09 9.54
N LYS A 115 -13.53 -2.47 8.36
CA LYS A 115 -14.31 -2.97 7.24
C LYS A 115 -13.41 -3.87 6.42
N LEU A 116 -13.65 -5.18 6.54
CA LEU A 116 -12.84 -6.15 5.86
C LEU A 116 -13.19 -6.20 4.39
N GLU A 117 -12.20 -6.49 3.58
CA GLU A 117 -12.40 -6.75 2.17
C GLU A 117 -12.61 -8.23 1.96
N ASN A 118 -13.45 -8.55 1.02
CA ASN A 118 -13.68 -9.95 0.68
C ASN A 118 -13.17 -10.28 -0.68
#